data_4be3724e0b0d53a75a96902312c83a3a
#
_entry.id   4be3724e0b0d53a75a96902312c83a3a
#
_cell.length_a   1.000
_cell.length_b   1.000
_cell.length_c   1.000
_cell.angle_alpha   90.00
_cell.angle_beta   90.00
_cell.angle_gamma   90.00
#
_symmetry.space_group_name_H-M   'P 1'
#
loop_
_entity.id
_entity.type
_entity.pdbx_description
1 polymer ?
#
loop_
_entity_poly.entity_id
_entity_poly.type
_entity_poly.pdbx_seq_one_letter_code
_entity_poly.pdbx_strand_id
1 'polypeptide(L)'
;GEENSVLAHLKADRKIEKRWNDILKVPGKRGNSNGSNYVVDTLTVPYANPYSPVMQSTSMAFLPNGNALVATLPGDIWLVKGISDDLKSITWQRYATGFNQPIGIHVDEDGIFVLDRCQISILHDTNRDGEVDHYEKYANDFGGFDRSHTHTFGLHRTKDKSFHFIQWTSVFRTGPDRVTQKVATGVRNCMAVGGSDDYFWAGPQEGTWTPTSAIIEVNQGEEYGLGGKGISPPLCYVPRGIDNSTGGMKEITSKKWGPFQGSH
;
A
#
# COMPACT_ATOMS: atom_id res chain seq x y z
N GLY A 1 -7.52 -0.41 28.72
CA GLY A 1 -6.66 -0.14 29.87
C GLY A 1 -5.41 -1.00 29.94
N GLU A 2 -5.47 -2.26 29.55
CA GLU A 2 -4.32 -3.19 29.61
C GLU A 2 -3.32 -3.03 28.46
N GLU A 3 -3.76 -2.69 27.25
CA GLU A 3 -2.87 -2.45 26.12
C GLU A 3 -1.92 -1.26 26.33
N ASN A 4 -2.37 -0.22 27.00
CA ASN A 4 -1.51 0.91 27.37
C ASN A 4 -0.43 0.54 28.40
N SER A 5 -0.64 -0.51 29.18
CA SER A 5 0.32 -0.99 30.18
C SER A 5 1.46 -1.76 29.52
N VAL A 6 1.21 -2.56 28.48
CA VAL A 6 2.24 -3.30 27.74
C VAL A 6 3.14 -2.34 26.95
N LEU A 7 2.57 -1.35 26.28
CA LEU A 7 3.34 -0.29 25.60
C LEU A 7 4.15 0.56 26.59
N ALA A 8 3.60 0.85 27.77
CA ALA A 8 4.32 1.54 28.82
C ALA A 8 5.49 0.70 29.39
N HIS A 9 5.31 -0.60 29.57
CA HIS A 9 6.35 -1.54 29.99
C HIS A 9 7.46 -1.69 28.95
N LEU A 10 7.08 -1.78 27.67
CA LEU A 10 8.07 -1.84 26.56
C LEU A 10 8.87 -0.54 26.44
N LYS A 11 8.28 0.60 26.84
CA LYS A 11 8.97 1.91 26.84
C LYS A 11 9.88 2.11 28.06
N ALA A 12 9.57 1.49 29.21
CA ALA A 12 10.21 1.81 30.48
C ALA A 12 11.54 1.05 30.75
N ASP A 13 11.70 -0.18 30.28
CA ASP A 13 12.72 -1.10 30.78
C ASP A 13 13.71 -1.66 29.75
N ARG A 14 13.63 -1.27 28.46
CA ARG A 14 14.59 -1.73 27.45
C ARG A 14 15.25 -0.56 26.75
N LYS A 15 16.58 -0.50 26.86
CA LYS A 15 17.39 0.22 25.88
C LYS A 15 17.24 -0.52 24.55
N ILE A 16 16.28 -0.07 23.75
CA ILE A 16 16.06 -0.62 22.42
C ILE A 16 17.24 -0.14 21.57
N GLU A 17 18.05 -1.08 21.12
CA GLU A 17 19.20 -0.79 20.27
C GLU A 17 18.80 -1.05 18.81
N LYS A 18 19.24 -0.18 17.93
CA LYS A 18 19.03 -0.28 16.51
C LYS A 18 19.68 -1.56 15.97
N ARG A 19 18.91 -2.35 15.23
CA ARG A 19 19.34 -3.64 14.65
C ARG A 19 20.01 -3.46 13.30
N TRP A 20 19.57 -2.44 12.52
CA TRP A 20 20.04 -2.23 11.14
C TRP A 20 20.65 -0.84 11.01
N ASN A 21 21.98 -0.78 11.03
CA ASN A 21 22.74 0.48 11.00
C ASN A 21 23.13 0.91 9.59
N ASP A 22 22.89 0.07 8.59
CA ASP A 22 23.31 0.36 7.22
C ASP A 22 22.41 1.40 6.58
N ILE A 23 23.03 2.46 6.06
CA ILE A 23 22.39 3.51 5.29
C ILE A 23 22.94 3.43 3.86
N LEU A 24 22.09 3.02 2.94
CA LEU A 24 22.43 2.85 1.54
C LEU A 24 22.22 4.17 0.80
N LYS A 25 23.28 4.73 0.25
CA LYS A 25 23.21 5.97 -0.55
C LYS A 25 23.12 5.63 -2.02
N VAL A 26 22.00 5.93 -2.63
CA VAL A 26 21.74 5.64 -4.04
C VAL A 26 21.06 6.87 -4.67
N PRO A 27 21.80 7.72 -5.39
CA PRO A 27 21.21 8.90 -5.99
C PRO A 27 20.15 8.52 -7.01
N GLY A 28 19.08 9.28 -7.03
CA GLY A 28 18.04 9.16 -8.05
C GLY A 28 18.45 9.79 -9.37
N LYS A 29 17.56 9.74 -10.32
CA LYS A 29 17.74 10.34 -11.65
C LYS A 29 16.61 11.31 -11.93
N ARG A 30 16.96 12.56 -12.25
CA ARG A 30 16.01 13.52 -12.79
C ARG A 30 15.67 13.17 -14.22
N GLY A 31 14.39 13.22 -14.52
CA GLY A 31 13.92 13.19 -15.89
C GLY A 31 14.17 14.53 -16.63
N ASN A 32 13.96 14.51 -17.92
CA ASN A 32 13.88 15.72 -18.74
C ASN A 32 12.61 15.65 -19.59
N SER A 33 12.10 16.80 -19.99
CA SER A 33 10.85 16.84 -20.72
C SER A 33 10.98 16.35 -22.16
N ASN A 34 12.13 16.49 -22.79
CA ASN A 34 12.38 16.12 -24.20
C ASN A 34 11.17 16.35 -25.14
N GLY A 35 10.37 17.40 -24.87
CA GLY A 35 9.11 17.66 -25.56
C GLY A 35 7.88 16.89 -25.04
N SER A 36 8.02 16.06 -24.03
CA SER A 36 6.91 15.42 -23.34
C SER A 36 6.21 16.37 -22.34
N ASN A 37 4.90 16.20 -22.18
CA ASN A 37 4.11 16.94 -21.19
C ASN A 37 4.38 16.45 -19.75
N TYR A 38 5.03 15.31 -19.58
CA TYR A 38 5.33 14.68 -18.30
C TYR A 38 6.83 14.43 -18.18
N VAL A 39 7.33 14.59 -16.97
CA VAL A 39 8.71 14.28 -16.60
C VAL A 39 8.68 13.17 -15.55
N VAL A 40 9.45 12.11 -15.78
CA VAL A 40 9.58 10.98 -14.86
C VAL A 40 10.91 11.08 -14.12
N ASP A 41 10.84 11.36 -12.85
CA ASP A 41 11.97 11.27 -11.94
C ASP A 41 12.06 9.85 -11.36
N THR A 42 13.25 9.32 -11.21
CA THR A 42 13.46 7.95 -10.76
C THR A 42 14.14 7.92 -9.39
N LEU A 43 13.50 7.30 -8.42
CA LEU A 43 14.15 6.88 -7.17
C LEU A 43 14.86 5.56 -7.43
N THR A 44 16.20 5.59 -7.44
CA THR A 44 16.98 4.38 -7.68
C THR A 44 16.87 3.41 -6.52
N VAL A 45 16.54 2.17 -6.82
CA VAL A 45 16.40 1.09 -5.83
C VAL A 45 17.77 0.45 -5.56
N PRO A 46 18.19 0.28 -4.30
CA PRO A 46 19.46 -0.33 -3.94
C PRO A 46 19.39 -1.87 -4.05
N TYR A 47 19.46 -2.40 -5.28
CA TYR A 47 19.43 -3.85 -5.51
C TYR A 47 20.59 -4.58 -4.84
N ALA A 48 21.76 -3.97 -4.78
CA ALA A 48 22.87 -4.46 -3.97
C ALA A 48 22.74 -3.87 -2.55
N ASN A 49 22.43 -4.73 -1.59
CA ASN A 49 22.27 -4.33 -0.19
C ASN A 49 22.79 -5.42 0.76
N PRO A 50 23.19 -5.06 2.01
CA PRO A 50 23.83 -5.99 2.93
C PRO A 50 22.92 -7.10 3.46
N TYR A 51 21.60 -6.95 3.29
CA TYR A 51 20.62 -7.91 3.81
C TYR A 51 20.21 -8.96 2.77
N SER A 52 20.66 -8.81 1.52
CA SER A 52 20.40 -9.71 0.39
C SER A 52 18.95 -9.95 -0.03
N PRO A 53 17.92 -9.23 0.47
CA PRO A 53 16.57 -9.40 -0.06
C PRO A 53 16.46 -8.85 -1.47
N VAL A 54 15.61 -9.48 -2.26
CA VAL A 54 15.21 -8.94 -3.56
C VAL A 54 14.40 -7.67 -3.37
N MET A 55 14.87 -6.55 -3.94
CA MET A 55 14.21 -5.25 -3.82
C MET A 55 13.04 -5.11 -4.82
N GLN A 56 12.06 -5.99 -4.70
CA GLN A 56 10.82 -5.94 -5.50
C GLN A 56 9.80 -5.07 -4.77
N SER A 57 9.75 -3.79 -5.14
CA SER A 57 8.84 -2.82 -4.52
C SER A 57 7.37 -3.15 -4.82
N THR A 58 6.52 -3.07 -3.81
CA THR A 58 5.10 -3.42 -3.88
C THR A 58 4.17 -2.27 -3.54
N SER A 59 4.52 -1.44 -2.58
CA SER A 59 3.71 -0.30 -2.13
C SER A 59 4.61 0.81 -1.60
N MET A 60 4.09 2.04 -1.64
CA MET A 60 4.79 3.21 -1.13
C MET A 60 3.79 4.17 -0.47
N ALA A 61 4.21 4.79 0.63
CA ALA A 61 3.49 5.89 1.26
C ALA A 61 4.47 6.96 1.74
N PHE A 62 4.04 8.23 1.71
CA PHE A 62 4.83 9.34 2.23
C PHE A 62 4.52 9.62 3.70
N LEU A 63 5.57 9.90 4.45
CA LEU A 63 5.48 10.42 5.81
C LEU A 63 5.24 11.95 5.78
N PRO A 64 4.68 12.55 6.83
CA PRO A 64 4.42 14.00 6.88
C PRO A 64 5.67 14.87 6.66
N ASN A 65 6.86 14.35 6.93
CA ASN A 65 8.14 15.05 6.75
C ASN A 65 8.71 14.91 5.32
N GLY A 66 7.97 14.33 4.38
CA GLY A 66 8.39 14.15 2.99
C GLY A 66 9.27 12.93 2.72
N ASN A 67 9.65 12.16 3.73
CA ASN A 67 10.28 10.87 3.53
C ASN A 67 9.25 9.84 3.04
N ALA A 68 9.69 8.75 2.44
CA ALA A 68 8.81 7.68 2.00
C ALA A 68 9.09 6.36 2.72
N LEU A 69 8.04 5.56 2.89
CA LEU A 69 8.14 4.15 3.22
C LEU A 69 7.86 3.33 1.97
N VAL A 70 8.72 2.37 1.68
CA VAL A 70 8.59 1.46 0.53
C VAL A 70 8.58 0.03 1.03
N ALA A 71 7.50 -0.68 0.72
CA ALA A 71 7.40 -2.12 0.98
C ALA A 71 8.03 -2.92 -0.15
N THR A 72 8.58 -4.08 0.19
CA THR A 72 9.10 -5.05 -0.77
C THR A 72 8.43 -6.41 -0.58
N LEU A 73 8.25 -7.13 -1.67
CA LEU A 73 7.55 -8.42 -1.66
C LEU A 73 8.14 -9.44 -0.67
N PRO A 74 9.47 -9.52 -0.49
CA PRO A 74 10.07 -10.42 0.51
C PRO A 74 9.74 -10.11 1.97
N GLY A 75 9.18 -8.93 2.28
CA GLY A 75 8.68 -8.63 3.62
C GLY A 75 9.39 -7.50 4.35
N ASP A 76 10.18 -6.69 3.67
CA ASP A 76 10.83 -5.52 4.25
C ASP A 76 10.07 -4.23 3.98
N ILE A 77 10.13 -3.32 4.92
CA ILE A 77 9.75 -1.92 4.74
C ILE A 77 11.02 -1.07 4.83
N TRP A 78 11.21 -0.22 3.84
CA TRP A 78 12.38 0.65 3.73
C TRP A 78 11.99 2.11 3.94
N LEU A 79 12.74 2.81 4.79
CA LEU A 79 12.62 4.27 4.97
C LEU A 79 13.54 4.95 3.96
N VAL A 80 12.95 5.74 3.07
CA VAL A 80 13.63 6.49 2.01
C VAL A 80 13.65 7.95 2.40
N LYS A 81 14.85 8.51 2.53
CA LYS A 81 15.08 9.91 2.92
C LYS A 81 15.80 10.67 1.81
N GLY A 82 15.78 12.00 1.89
CA GLY A 82 16.50 12.87 0.96
C GLY A 82 15.82 12.98 -0.40
N ILE A 83 14.52 12.77 -0.48
CA ILE A 83 13.70 12.99 -1.67
C ILE A 83 13.55 14.51 -1.84
N SER A 84 14.48 15.10 -2.58
CA SER A 84 14.56 16.53 -2.88
C SER A 84 14.49 16.76 -4.39
N ASP A 85 14.41 18.02 -4.79
CA ASP A 85 14.30 18.37 -6.22
C ASP A 85 15.47 17.90 -7.08
N ASP A 86 16.66 17.70 -6.49
CA ASP A 86 17.85 17.24 -7.24
C ASP A 86 18.08 15.72 -7.17
N LEU A 87 17.40 15.02 -6.28
CA LEU A 87 17.47 13.57 -6.02
C LEU A 87 18.89 13.03 -5.74
N LYS A 88 19.85 13.87 -5.33
CA LYS A 88 21.26 13.47 -5.18
C LYS A 88 21.54 12.77 -3.86
N SER A 89 20.75 13.08 -2.83
CA SER A 89 21.01 12.65 -1.45
C SER A 89 20.07 11.57 -0.94
N ILE A 90 19.55 10.74 -1.86
CA ILE A 90 18.63 9.68 -1.48
C ILE A 90 19.35 8.60 -0.70
N THR A 91 18.75 8.26 0.43
CA THR A 91 19.22 7.17 1.29
C THR A 91 18.09 6.19 1.57
N TRP A 92 18.43 4.93 1.65
CA TRP A 92 17.54 3.84 2.01
C TRP A 92 18.04 3.22 3.31
N GLN A 93 17.15 3.04 4.27
CA GLN A 93 17.40 2.38 5.53
C GLN A 93 16.31 1.35 5.76
N ARG A 94 16.67 0.15 6.21
CA ARG A 94 15.67 -0.84 6.60
C ARG A 94 14.91 -0.33 7.82
N TYR A 95 13.60 -0.21 7.70
CA TYR A 95 12.72 0.33 8.74
C TYR A 95 12.02 -0.78 9.52
N ALA A 96 11.55 -1.81 8.82
CA ALA A 96 10.89 -2.97 9.39
C ALA A 96 11.09 -4.20 8.51
N THR A 97 10.87 -5.39 9.06
CA THR A 97 10.94 -6.67 8.35
C THR A 97 9.98 -7.70 8.97
N GLY A 98 9.84 -8.86 8.31
CA GLY A 98 9.09 -9.99 8.84
C GLY A 98 7.64 -10.06 8.35
N PHE A 99 7.26 -9.24 7.36
CA PHE A 99 5.96 -9.31 6.72
C PHE A 99 5.88 -10.42 5.69
N ASN A 100 4.68 -10.93 5.48
CA ASN A 100 4.40 -11.90 4.44
C ASN A 100 3.81 -11.21 3.20
N GLN A 101 4.67 -10.81 2.25
CA GLN A 101 4.25 -10.14 1.01
C GLN A 101 3.42 -8.86 1.28
N PRO A 102 3.98 -7.83 1.91
CA PRO A 102 3.25 -6.59 2.17
C PRO A 102 2.99 -5.85 0.85
N ILE A 103 1.72 -5.63 0.52
CA ILE A 103 1.29 -4.94 -0.72
C ILE A 103 0.39 -3.74 -0.39
N GLY A 104 0.40 -3.27 0.83
CA GLY A 104 -0.30 -2.07 1.23
C GLY A 104 0.41 -1.33 2.36
N ILE A 105 0.62 -0.03 2.18
CA ILE A 105 1.06 0.88 3.25
C ILE A 105 0.11 2.08 3.25
N HIS A 106 -0.37 2.43 4.43
CA HIS A 106 -1.11 3.67 4.66
C HIS A 106 -0.47 4.44 5.81
N VAL A 107 -0.36 5.75 5.66
CA VAL A 107 0.20 6.65 6.66
C VAL A 107 -0.76 7.82 6.85
N ASP A 108 -1.17 8.04 8.09
CA ASP A 108 -1.95 9.21 8.49
C ASP A 108 -1.63 9.62 9.94
N GLU A 109 -2.49 10.46 10.54
CA GLU A 109 -2.34 10.93 11.92
C GLU A 109 -2.46 9.82 12.96
N ASP A 110 -3.13 8.71 12.65
CA ASP A 110 -3.32 7.57 13.57
C ASP A 110 -2.12 6.61 13.53
N GLY A 111 -1.25 6.68 12.50
CA GLY A 111 -0.05 5.89 12.46
C GLY A 111 0.39 5.40 11.08
N ILE A 112 1.24 4.39 11.11
CA ILE A 112 1.76 3.69 9.94
C ILE A 112 1.15 2.31 9.92
N PHE A 113 0.33 2.03 8.91
CA PHE A 113 -0.36 0.76 8.74
C PHE A 113 0.22 -0.01 7.56
N VAL A 114 0.46 -1.30 7.77
CA VAL A 114 0.96 -2.20 6.73
C VAL A 114 0.00 -3.37 6.60
N LEU A 115 -0.47 -3.58 5.37
CA LEU A 115 -1.23 -4.76 4.98
C LEU A 115 -0.30 -5.78 4.37
N ASP A 116 -0.21 -6.92 4.98
CA ASP A 116 0.40 -8.11 4.40
C ASP A 116 -0.67 -9.13 3.99
N ARG A 117 -0.24 -10.33 3.71
CA ARG A 117 -1.12 -11.38 3.16
C ARG A 117 -2.29 -11.75 4.06
N CYS A 118 -2.18 -11.58 5.37
CA CYS A 118 -3.16 -12.05 6.35
C CYS A 118 -3.39 -11.10 7.53
N GLN A 119 -2.74 -9.94 7.56
CA GLN A 119 -2.83 -9.03 8.69
C GLN A 119 -2.68 -7.56 8.26
N ILE A 120 -3.39 -6.68 8.97
CA ILE A 120 -3.08 -5.26 9.04
C ILE A 120 -2.33 -5.04 10.35
N SER A 121 -1.14 -4.48 10.27
CA SER A 121 -0.29 -4.16 11.41
C SER A 121 -0.08 -2.67 11.55
N ILE A 122 0.04 -2.16 12.78
CA ILE A 122 0.51 -0.82 13.08
C ILE A 122 1.98 -0.90 13.45
N LEU A 123 2.77 0.01 12.91
CA LEU A 123 4.20 0.07 13.16
C LEU A 123 4.53 1.20 14.13
N HIS A 124 5.29 0.90 15.17
CA HIS A 124 5.71 1.85 16.18
C HIS A 124 7.24 1.94 16.23
N ASP A 125 7.77 3.11 15.89
CA ASP A 125 9.15 3.53 16.15
C ASP A 125 9.11 4.41 17.41
N THR A 126 9.26 3.79 18.58
CA THR A 126 8.98 4.41 19.88
C THR A 126 10.10 5.33 20.33
N ASN A 127 11.34 5.04 19.93
CA ASN A 127 12.53 5.81 20.25
C ASN A 127 12.91 6.82 19.15
N ARG A 128 12.21 6.78 18.00
CA ARG A 128 12.38 7.63 16.81
C ARG A 128 13.77 7.56 16.18
N ASP A 129 14.37 6.36 16.17
CA ASP A 129 15.67 6.14 15.56
C ASP A 129 15.59 5.77 14.07
N GLY A 130 14.38 5.61 13.54
CA GLY A 130 14.10 5.24 12.16
C GLY A 130 14.07 3.73 11.95
N GLU A 131 13.78 2.97 12.99
CA GLU A 131 13.54 1.53 12.98
C GLU A 131 12.30 1.21 13.82
N VAL A 132 11.50 0.24 13.39
CA VAL A 132 10.31 -0.19 14.13
C VAL A 132 10.69 -1.04 15.33
N ASP A 133 10.25 -0.62 16.51
CA ASP A 133 10.47 -1.34 17.78
C ASP A 133 9.37 -2.34 18.07
N HIS A 134 8.14 -2.01 17.69
CA HIS A 134 6.95 -2.76 18.02
C HIS A 134 5.96 -2.85 16.87
N TYR A 135 5.42 -4.04 16.69
CA TYR A 135 4.38 -4.35 15.70
C TYR A 135 3.09 -4.65 16.45
N GLU A 136 2.08 -3.82 16.26
CA GLU A 136 0.75 -4.02 16.85
C GLU A 136 -0.17 -4.66 15.80
N LYS A 137 -0.88 -5.71 16.19
CA LYS A 137 -1.95 -6.25 15.34
C LYS A 137 -3.12 -5.27 15.32
N TYR A 138 -3.49 -4.78 14.12
CA TYR A 138 -4.75 -4.05 13.93
C TYR A 138 -5.90 -5.02 13.65
N ALA A 139 -5.80 -5.85 12.62
CA ALA A 139 -6.78 -6.86 12.27
C ALA A 139 -6.14 -8.05 11.54
N ASN A 140 -6.63 -9.27 11.77
CA ASN A 140 -6.23 -10.49 11.06
C ASN A 140 -7.37 -11.50 10.94
N ASP A 141 -8.61 -11.06 11.07
CA ASP A 141 -9.82 -11.86 11.03
C ASP A 141 -10.34 -12.16 9.62
N PHE A 142 -9.63 -11.71 8.59
CA PHE A 142 -9.92 -12.03 7.18
C PHE A 142 -9.16 -13.26 6.66
N GLY A 143 -8.26 -13.80 7.48
CA GLY A 143 -7.52 -15.02 7.17
C GLY A 143 -6.46 -14.86 6.08
N GLY A 144 -5.66 -15.90 5.91
CA GLY A 144 -4.70 -16.03 4.82
C GLY A 144 -5.14 -17.07 3.78
N PHE A 145 -4.44 -17.10 2.65
CA PHE A 145 -4.62 -18.11 1.61
C PHE A 145 -3.35 -18.91 1.37
N ASP A 146 -3.52 -20.16 1.05
CA ASP A 146 -2.46 -21.11 0.72
C ASP A 146 -2.07 -21.13 -0.77
N ARG A 147 -2.76 -20.34 -1.60
CA ARG A 147 -2.55 -20.34 -3.06
C ARG A 147 -1.44 -19.37 -3.47
N SER A 148 -0.55 -19.82 -4.33
CA SER A 148 0.65 -19.06 -4.76
C SER A 148 0.35 -17.76 -5.50
N HIS A 149 -0.75 -17.67 -6.23
CA HIS A 149 -1.16 -16.48 -7.00
C HIS A 149 -2.19 -15.61 -6.29
N THR A 150 -2.39 -15.81 -4.99
CA THR A 150 -3.33 -15.03 -4.21
C THR A 150 -2.58 -14.02 -3.38
N HIS A 151 -2.80 -12.74 -3.66
CA HIS A 151 -2.25 -11.64 -2.90
C HIS A 151 -3.38 -10.85 -2.20
N THR A 152 -3.00 -10.08 -1.20
CA THR A 152 -3.86 -9.12 -0.54
C THR A 152 -3.42 -7.73 -0.96
N PHE A 153 -4.24 -7.04 -1.74
CA PHE A 153 -3.91 -5.77 -2.38
C PHE A 153 -4.59 -4.58 -1.70
N GLY A 154 -3.96 -3.46 -1.71
CA GLY A 154 -4.49 -2.23 -1.16
C GLY A 154 -3.63 -1.81 0.00
N LEU A 155 -3.95 -0.79 0.56
CA LEU A 155 -4.74 -0.41 1.70
C LEU A 155 -5.26 1.02 1.48
N HIS A 156 -6.54 1.20 1.35
CA HIS A 156 -7.18 2.51 1.26
C HIS A 156 -7.98 2.78 2.53
N ARG A 157 -7.90 4.00 3.05
CA ARG A 157 -8.63 4.40 4.25
C ARG A 157 -9.64 5.48 3.90
N THR A 158 -10.90 5.26 4.24
CA THR A 158 -11.99 6.22 4.09
C THR A 158 -12.12 7.12 5.32
N LYS A 159 -12.86 8.24 5.20
CA LYS A 159 -13.03 9.25 6.27
C LYS A 159 -13.63 8.70 7.56
N ASP A 160 -14.37 7.60 7.49
CA ASP A 160 -14.89 6.88 8.66
C ASP A 160 -13.85 6.02 9.37
N LYS A 161 -12.57 6.18 8.98
CA LYS A 161 -11.40 5.45 9.49
C LYS A 161 -11.41 3.95 9.19
N SER A 162 -12.23 3.50 8.23
CA SER A 162 -12.24 2.12 7.78
C SER A 162 -11.19 1.86 6.71
N PHE A 163 -10.53 0.72 6.79
CA PHE A 163 -9.63 0.23 5.77
C PHE A 163 -10.35 -0.64 4.76
N HIS A 164 -10.08 -0.42 3.47
CA HIS A 164 -10.57 -1.22 2.36
C HIS A 164 -9.39 -1.88 1.65
N PHE A 165 -9.54 -3.15 1.31
CA PHE A 165 -8.54 -3.94 0.62
C PHE A 165 -9.17 -5.11 -0.12
N ILE A 166 -8.40 -5.77 -0.97
CA ILE A 166 -8.86 -6.86 -1.81
C ILE A 166 -7.99 -8.09 -1.56
N GLN A 167 -8.64 -9.20 -1.33
CA GLN A 167 -7.96 -10.47 -1.22
C GLN A 167 -8.65 -11.48 -2.14
N TRP A 168 -7.89 -12.02 -3.07
CA TRP A 168 -8.36 -12.96 -4.10
C TRP A 168 -9.49 -12.36 -4.94
N THR A 169 -10.73 -12.81 -4.74
CA THR A 169 -11.92 -12.39 -5.47
C THR A 169 -12.88 -11.54 -4.64
N SER A 170 -12.46 -11.16 -3.45
CA SER A 170 -13.33 -10.50 -2.48
C SER A 170 -12.76 -9.16 -2.03
N VAL A 171 -13.65 -8.22 -1.84
CA VAL A 171 -13.34 -6.92 -1.24
C VAL A 171 -13.71 -6.96 0.23
N PHE A 172 -12.81 -6.47 1.06
CA PHE A 172 -12.98 -6.41 2.51
C PHE A 172 -12.94 -4.98 3.01
N ARG A 173 -13.63 -4.75 4.12
CA ARG A 173 -13.59 -3.53 4.90
C ARG A 173 -13.31 -3.89 6.35
N THR A 174 -12.28 -3.30 6.92
CA THR A 174 -12.00 -3.37 8.37
C THR A 174 -12.38 -2.05 9.01
N GLY A 175 -13.35 -2.06 9.90
CA GLY A 175 -13.81 -0.87 10.61
C GLY A 175 -12.83 -0.36 11.68
N PRO A 176 -13.09 0.81 12.27
CA PRO A 176 -12.31 1.33 13.41
C PRO A 176 -12.45 0.46 14.67
N ASP A 177 -13.47 -0.40 14.73
CA ASP A 177 -13.65 -1.45 15.72
C ASP A 177 -12.73 -2.66 15.49
N ARG A 178 -11.90 -2.61 14.42
CA ARG A 178 -10.95 -3.67 14.03
C ARG A 178 -11.61 -4.97 13.58
N VAL A 179 -12.90 -4.91 13.22
CA VAL A 179 -13.66 -6.05 12.69
C VAL A 179 -13.69 -5.98 11.17
N THR A 180 -13.36 -7.09 10.53
CA THR A 180 -13.34 -7.19 9.08
C THR A 180 -14.59 -7.83 8.54
N GLN A 181 -15.15 -7.23 7.50
CA GLN A 181 -16.33 -7.72 6.79
C GLN A 181 -16.04 -7.83 5.30
N LYS A 182 -16.58 -8.85 4.67
CA LYS A 182 -16.62 -8.93 3.22
C LYS A 182 -17.73 -8.02 2.71
N VAL A 183 -17.36 -7.07 1.84
CA VAL A 183 -18.31 -6.07 1.33
C VAL A 183 -18.75 -6.33 -0.10
N ALA A 184 -17.92 -6.96 -0.92
CA ALA A 184 -18.24 -7.29 -2.31
C ALA A 184 -17.43 -8.51 -2.78
N THR A 185 -17.83 -9.07 -3.93
CA THR A 185 -17.15 -10.22 -4.53
C THR A 185 -17.06 -10.09 -6.05
N GLY A 186 -16.44 -11.08 -6.70
CA GLY A 186 -16.39 -11.15 -8.16
C GLY A 186 -15.28 -10.31 -8.82
N VAL A 187 -14.37 -9.76 -8.05
CA VAL A 187 -13.17 -9.09 -8.56
C VAL A 187 -12.06 -10.13 -8.82
N ARG A 188 -11.14 -9.81 -9.75
CA ARG A 188 -9.99 -10.67 -10.02
C ARG A 188 -8.68 -9.90 -9.83
N ASN A 189 -7.84 -10.35 -8.89
CA ASN A 189 -6.47 -9.87 -8.68
C ASN A 189 -6.30 -8.37 -8.90
N CYS A 190 -7.06 -7.56 -8.18
CA CYS A 190 -7.07 -6.12 -8.33
C CYS A 190 -5.79 -5.51 -7.76
N MET A 191 -4.80 -5.27 -8.61
CA MET A 191 -3.61 -4.52 -8.23
C MET A 191 -3.91 -3.03 -8.06
N ALA A 192 -4.84 -2.49 -8.85
CA ALA A 192 -5.30 -1.13 -8.72
C ALA A 192 -6.33 -1.03 -7.60
N VAL A 193 -5.94 -0.41 -6.53
CA VAL A 193 -6.81 -0.01 -5.43
C VAL A 193 -6.56 1.44 -5.08
N GLY A 194 -7.62 2.15 -4.72
CA GLY A 194 -7.56 3.55 -4.35
C GLY A 194 -8.93 4.09 -4.04
N GLY A 195 -9.09 5.38 -4.12
CA GLY A 195 -10.36 6.04 -3.84
C GLY A 195 -10.16 7.43 -3.29
N SER A 196 -11.23 7.98 -2.76
CA SER A 196 -11.27 9.23 -2.02
C SER A 196 -11.65 8.96 -0.56
N ASP A 197 -11.87 10.02 0.19
CA ASP A 197 -12.37 9.93 1.57
C ASP A 197 -13.72 9.19 1.67
N ASP A 198 -14.55 9.27 0.63
CA ASP A 198 -15.90 8.73 0.61
C ASP A 198 -16.05 7.41 -0.16
N TYR A 199 -15.14 7.13 -1.09
CA TYR A 199 -15.27 6.03 -2.05
C TYR A 199 -14.05 5.15 -2.09
N PHE A 200 -14.29 3.86 -2.27
CA PHE A 200 -13.26 2.88 -2.57
C PHE A 200 -13.42 2.39 -4.00
N TRP A 201 -12.34 2.47 -4.77
CA TRP A 201 -12.28 2.00 -6.15
C TRP A 201 -11.29 0.87 -6.32
N ALA A 202 -11.61 0.00 -7.26
CA ALA A 202 -10.79 -1.13 -7.61
C ALA A 202 -10.68 -1.29 -9.13
N GLY A 203 -9.53 -1.75 -9.57
CA GLY A 203 -9.27 -2.08 -10.96
C GLY A 203 -9.03 -3.58 -11.14
N PRO A 204 -10.10 -4.39 -11.29
CA PRO A 204 -9.94 -5.82 -11.53
C PRO A 204 -9.28 -6.06 -12.89
N GLN A 205 -8.44 -7.10 -12.93
CA GLN A 205 -7.92 -7.64 -14.17
C GLN A 205 -9.04 -8.20 -15.04
N GLU A 206 -8.76 -8.35 -16.34
CA GLU A 206 -9.64 -9.10 -17.23
C GLU A 206 -10.01 -10.46 -16.61
N GLY A 207 -11.29 -10.78 -16.64
CA GLY A 207 -11.85 -12.00 -16.09
C GLY A 207 -12.27 -12.99 -17.16
N THR A 208 -12.77 -14.12 -16.73
CA THR A 208 -13.31 -15.14 -17.64
C THR A 208 -14.54 -14.65 -18.40
N TRP A 209 -15.33 -13.78 -17.76
CA TRP A 209 -16.59 -13.25 -18.29
C TRP A 209 -16.45 -11.87 -18.93
N THR A 210 -15.51 -11.08 -18.42
CA THR A 210 -15.24 -9.74 -18.89
C THR A 210 -13.84 -9.75 -19.48
N PRO A 211 -13.70 -9.79 -20.81
CA PRO A 211 -12.39 -9.87 -21.46
C PRO A 211 -11.72 -8.48 -21.51
N THR A 212 -11.94 -7.67 -20.52
CA THR A 212 -11.35 -6.35 -20.35
C THR A 212 -11.06 -6.13 -18.88
N SER A 213 -10.09 -5.26 -18.57
CA SER A 213 -9.98 -4.65 -17.26
C SER A 213 -11.09 -3.59 -17.07
N ALA A 214 -11.34 -3.18 -15.85
CA ALA A 214 -12.36 -2.20 -15.53
C ALA A 214 -11.91 -1.32 -14.36
N ILE A 215 -12.57 -0.18 -14.20
CA ILE A 215 -12.55 0.59 -12.95
C ILE A 215 -13.94 0.48 -12.34
N ILE A 216 -14.00 0.03 -11.11
CA ILE A 216 -15.26 -0.14 -10.37
C ILE A 216 -15.27 0.74 -9.12
N GLU A 217 -16.41 1.31 -8.81
CA GLU A 217 -16.71 1.80 -7.46
C GLU A 217 -17.30 0.65 -6.66
N VAL A 218 -16.70 0.36 -5.52
CA VAL A 218 -17.08 -0.81 -4.73
C VAL A 218 -18.23 -0.46 -3.80
N ASN A 219 -19.36 -1.12 -4.02
CA ASN A 219 -20.55 -0.98 -3.20
C ASN A 219 -20.84 -2.25 -2.40
N GLN A 220 -21.49 -2.06 -1.25
CA GLN A 220 -21.85 -3.16 -0.35
C GLN A 220 -22.80 -4.16 -1.01
N GLY A 221 -22.46 -5.43 -0.99
CA GLY A 221 -23.26 -6.53 -1.49
C GLY A 221 -23.16 -6.78 -3.00
N GLU A 222 -22.35 -6.02 -3.71
CA GLU A 222 -22.19 -6.14 -5.16
C GLU A 222 -21.35 -7.34 -5.60
N GLU A 223 -21.63 -7.83 -6.81
CA GLU A 223 -20.90 -8.90 -7.50
C GLU A 223 -20.36 -8.38 -8.83
N TYR A 224 -19.05 -8.47 -9.04
CA TYR A 224 -18.38 -7.88 -10.21
C TYR A 224 -17.97 -8.89 -11.28
N GLY A 225 -18.59 -10.07 -11.28
CA GLY A 225 -18.68 -10.94 -12.46
C GLY A 225 -17.66 -12.08 -12.59
N LEU A 226 -16.66 -12.22 -11.71
CA LEU A 226 -15.72 -13.34 -11.84
C LEU A 226 -16.39 -14.70 -11.65
N GLY A 227 -17.47 -14.78 -10.91
CA GLY A 227 -18.23 -16.00 -10.65
C GLY A 227 -19.36 -16.26 -11.65
N GLY A 228 -19.61 -15.42 -12.62
CA GLY A 228 -20.67 -15.54 -13.63
C GLY A 228 -22.08 -15.33 -13.10
N LYS A 229 -22.24 -14.72 -11.95
CA LYS A 229 -23.53 -14.37 -11.35
C LYS A 229 -23.63 -12.87 -11.22
N GLY A 230 -24.65 -12.26 -11.80
CA GLY A 230 -24.96 -10.84 -11.67
C GLY A 230 -23.72 -9.92 -11.81
N ILE A 231 -23.64 -9.15 -12.85
CA ILE A 231 -22.51 -8.25 -13.04
C ILE A 231 -22.97 -6.85 -12.72
N SER A 232 -22.50 -6.28 -11.62
CA SER A 232 -22.65 -4.86 -11.35
C SER A 232 -21.82 -4.04 -12.35
N PRO A 233 -22.39 -3.00 -12.97
CA PRO A 233 -21.69 -2.24 -14.00
C PRO A 233 -20.46 -1.51 -13.41
N PRO A 234 -19.33 -1.48 -14.13
CA PRO A 234 -18.19 -0.68 -13.74
C PRO A 234 -18.42 0.81 -14.07
N LEU A 235 -17.57 1.67 -13.51
CA LEU A 235 -17.48 3.07 -13.93
C LEU A 235 -17.02 3.18 -15.38
N CYS A 236 -16.04 2.37 -15.77
CA CYS A 236 -15.58 2.23 -17.14
C CYS A 236 -14.91 0.89 -17.40
N TYR A 237 -14.89 0.49 -18.66
CA TYR A 237 -14.09 -0.62 -19.15
C TYR A 237 -12.78 -0.10 -19.76
N VAL A 238 -11.67 -0.76 -19.46
CA VAL A 238 -10.37 -0.48 -20.06
C VAL A 238 -10.12 -1.50 -21.19
N PRO A 239 -10.06 -1.07 -22.46
CA PRO A 239 -9.88 -2.00 -23.55
C PRO A 239 -8.60 -2.84 -23.41
N ARG A 240 -8.69 -4.12 -23.72
CA ARG A 240 -7.60 -5.10 -23.58
C ARG A 240 -6.30 -4.71 -24.29
N GLY A 241 -6.40 -4.00 -25.39
CA GLY A 241 -5.22 -3.53 -26.14
C GLY A 241 -4.51 -2.34 -25.48
N ILE A 242 -5.12 -1.73 -24.48
CA ILE A 242 -4.57 -0.59 -23.71
C ILE A 242 -3.96 -1.11 -22.42
N ASP A 243 -4.73 -1.85 -21.64
CA ASP A 243 -4.30 -2.42 -20.37
C ASP A 243 -5.09 -3.69 -20.07
N ASN A 244 -4.40 -4.74 -19.64
CA ASN A 244 -5.02 -5.99 -19.18
C ASN A 244 -4.87 -6.19 -17.67
N SER A 245 -4.21 -5.27 -16.97
CA SER A 245 -3.90 -5.39 -15.54
C SER A 245 -3.62 -4.02 -14.96
N THR A 246 -4.68 -3.30 -14.63
CA THR A 246 -4.58 -1.92 -14.10
C THR A 246 -3.64 -1.83 -12.90
N GLY A 247 -2.81 -0.78 -12.88
CA GLY A 247 -1.90 -0.45 -11.78
C GLY A 247 -2.60 0.25 -10.62
N GLY A 248 -1.87 1.01 -9.81
CA GLY A 248 -2.44 1.75 -8.67
C GLY A 248 -3.29 2.95 -9.10
N MET A 249 -4.23 3.34 -8.24
CA MET A 249 -5.03 4.56 -8.38
C MET A 249 -4.79 5.48 -7.19
N LYS A 250 -4.76 6.79 -7.44
CA LYS A 250 -4.56 7.78 -6.38
C LYS A 250 -5.25 9.09 -6.74
N GLU A 251 -5.98 9.65 -5.80
CA GLU A 251 -6.53 10.99 -5.93
C GLU A 251 -5.42 12.04 -6.05
N ILE A 252 -5.58 12.96 -6.99
CA ILE A 252 -4.68 14.08 -7.20
C ILE A 252 -5.07 15.22 -6.25
N THR A 253 -4.41 15.29 -5.10
CA THR A 253 -4.68 16.34 -4.10
C THR A 253 -3.82 17.60 -4.30
N SER A 254 -2.73 17.51 -5.06
CA SER A 254 -1.77 18.59 -5.23
C SER A 254 -2.20 19.61 -6.28
N LYS A 255 -2.21 20.90 -5.91
CA LYS A 255 -2.43 22.04 -6.83
C LYS A 255 -1.41 22.13 -7.96
N LYS A 256 -0.24 21.47 -7.84
CA LYS A 256 0.79 21.45 -8.89
C LYS A 256 0.30 20.76 -10.17
N TRP A 257 -0.75 19.96 -10.11
CA TRP A 257 -1.36 19.30 -11.26
C TRP A 257 -2.42 20.18 -11.96
N GLY A 258 -2.59 21.45 -11.55
CA GLY A 258 -3.47 22.40 -12.20
C GLY A 258 -4.93 21.88 -12.26
N PRO A 259 -5.53 21.79 -13.47
CA PRO A 259 -6.93 21.41 -13.62
C PRO A 259 -7.24 19.96 -13.22
N PHE A 260 -6.24 19.13 -13.02
CA PHE A 260 -6.42 17.73 -12.62
C PHE A 260 -6.52 17.54 -11.10
N GLN A 261 -6.40 18.60 -10.29
CA GLN A 261 -6.65 18.50 -8.86
C GLN A 261 -8.08 18.01 -8.60
N GLY A 262 -8.24 17.01 -7.75
CA GLY A 262 -9.51 16.32 -7.46
C GLY A 262 -9.88 15.23 -8.47
N SER A 263 -9.02 14.96 -9.47
CA SER A 263 -9.15 13.81 -10.37
C SER A 263 -8.41 12.58 -9.81
N HIS A 264 -8.72 11.44 -10.39
CA HIS A 264 -8.15 10.15 -10.00
C HIS A 264 -7.52 9.43 -11.18
#